data_cbfeac0802660c1b5a0cbb5b8d75be85
#
_entry.id   cbfeac0802660c1b5a0cbb5b8d75be85
#
_cell.length_a   1.000
_cell.length_b   1.000
_cell.length_c   1.000
_cell.angle_alpha   90.00
_cell.angle_beta   90.00
_cell.angle_gamma   90.00
#
_symmetry.space_group_name_H-M   'P 1'
#
loop_
_entity.id
_entity.type
_entity.pdbx_description
1 polymer ?
#
loop_
_entity_poly.entity_id
_entity_poly.type
_entity_poly.pdbx_seq_one_letter_code
_entity_poly.pdbx_strand_id
1 'polypeptide(L)'
;VMSYSLANTAWYMGYRLIGFIQLGIAILLLVTLPVWKVNRTITENPSQQKGLIGVLKIKGVPFLLMGFFAYCAAEATAMNWASTYMTEVRNIAADTAAQFAALFYIGMTLGRFLGGFVMNKLGDRKMILLGTFVLFCGIIALLLPINTPVVPITGFIIIGLGCAPIYP
;
A
#
# COMPACT_ATOMS: atom_id res chain seq x y z
N VAL A 1 -11.93 14.42 -0.26
CA VAL A 1 -11.49 15.78 0.15
C VAL A 1 -11.21 16.62 -1.08
N MET A 2 -10.25 16.21 -1.95
CA MET A 2 -9.86 17.00 -3.13
C MET A 2 -11.01 17.24 -4.10
N SER A 3 -11.78 16.20 -4.47
CA SER A 3 -12.94 16.35 -5.39
C SER A 3 -13.97 17.33 -4.84
N TYR A 4 -14.23 17.27 -3.54
CA TYR A 4 -15.16 18.19 -2.87
C TYR A 4 -14.64 19.64 -2.88
N SER A 5 -13.33 19.83 -2.61
CA SER A 5 -12.71 21.16 -2.64
C SER A 5 -12.71 21.76 -4.05
N LEU A 6 -12.44 20.95 -5.08
CA LEU A 6 -12.47 21.40 -6.47
C LEU A 6 -13.88 21.81 -6.92
N ALA A 7 -14.92 21.12 -6.44
CA ALA A 7 -16.30 21.41 -6.81
C ALA A 7 -16.90 22.62 -6.09
N ASN A 8 -16.51 22.88 -4.82
CA ASN A 8 -17.19 23.86 -3.97
C ASN A 8 -16.31 25.04 -3.52
N THR A 9 -14.99 24.92 -3.63
CA THR A 9 -14.03 25.93 -3.15
C THR A 9 -12.79 25.97 -4.07
N ALA A 10 -11.76 26.69 -3.65
CA ALA A 10 -10.49 26.74 -4.39
C ALA A 10 -9.63 25.49 -4.12
N TRP A 11 -8.88 25.05 -5.12
CA TRP A 11 -8.01 23.86 -5.07
C TRP A 11 -7.05 23.82 -3.87
N TYR A 12 -6.56 24.97 -3.42
CA TYR A 12 -5.63 25.08 -2.31
C TYR A 12 -6.29 24.77 -0.95
N MET A 13 -7.61 24.88 -0.82
CA MET A 13 -8.33 24.54 0.42
C MET A 13 -8.22 23.04 0.76
N GLY A 14 -8.26 22.18 -0.24
CA GLY A 14 -8.06 20.74 -0.03
C GLY A 14 -6.67 20.43 0.53
N TYR A 15 -5.63 21.06 0.01
CA TYR A 15 -4.26 20.90 0.52
C TYR A 15 -4.09 21.47 1.93
N ARG A 16 -4.69 22.62 2.22
CA ARG A 16 -4.68 23.18 3.59
C ARG A 16 -5.30 22.23 4.60
N LEU A 17 -6.46 21.67 4.30
CA LEU A 17 -7.13 20.72 5.19
C LEU A 17 -6.23 19.49 5.45
N ILE A 18 -5.67 18.91 4.40
CA ILE A 18 -4.74 17.78 4.52
C ILE A 18 -3.52 18.17 5.35
N GLY A 19 -2.96 19.35 5.10
CA GLY A 19 -1.82 19.89 5.86
C GLY A 19 -2.12 20.03 7.35
N PHE A 20 -3.28 20.54 7.72
CA PHE A 20 -3.69 20.63 9.13
C PHE A 20 -3.87 19.28 9.79
N ILE A 21 -4.45 18.29 9.07
CA ILE A 21 -4.58 16.92 9.57
C ILE A 21 -3.19 16.32 9.81
N GLN A 22 -2.27 16.46 8.87
CA GLN A 22 -0.90 15.94 9.00
C GLN A 22 -0.16 16.61 10.16
N LEU A 23 -0.32 17.92 10.32
CA LEU A 23 0.28 18.65 11.43
C LEU A 23 -0.27 18.18 12.77
N GLY A 24 -1.58 17.93 12.85
CA GLY A 24 -2.21 17.34 14.04
C GLY A 24 -1.64 15.96 14.38
N ILE A 25 -1.47 15.10 13.38
CA ILE A 25 -0.84 13.76 13.55
C ILE A 25 0.62 13.91 13.99
N ALA A 26 1.38 14.83 13.40
CA ALA A 26 2.77 15.08 13.79
C ALA A 26 2.88 15.55 15.25
N ILE A 27 2.02 16.46 15.69
CA ILE A 27 1.97 16.91 17.10
C ILE A 27 1.61 15.74 18.01
N LEU A 28 0.63 14.92 17.65
CA LEU A 28 0.24 13.75 18.43
C LEU A 28 1.41 12.76 18.57
N LEU A 29 2.14 12.50 17.49
CA LEU A 29 3.34 11.65 17.52
C LEU A 29 4.44 12.24 18.41
N LEU A 30 4.66 13.56 18.36
CA LEU A 30 5.64 14.23 19.22
C LEU A 30 5.25 14.13 20.71
N VAL A 31 3.99 14.30 21.04
CA VAL A 31 3.48 14.18 22.41
C VAL A 31 3.60 12.72 22.92
N THR A 32 3.42 11.75 22.05
CA THR A 32 3.52 10.34 22.39
C THR A 32 4.94 9.79 22.36
N LEU A 33 5.95 10.57 21.94
CA LEU A 33 7.37 10.16 21.91
C LEU A 33 7.88 9.52 23.23
N PRO A 34 7.50 10.00 24.43
CA PRO A 34 7.94 9.37 25.69
C PRO A 34 7.46 7.92 25.85
N VAL A 35 6.29 7.60 25.27
CA VAL A 35 5.70 6.23 25.33
C VAL A 35 6.49 5.25 24.45
N TRP A 36 7.18 5.76 23.42
CA TRP A 36 7.95 4.96 22.46
C TRP A 36 9.40 4.71 22.92
N LYS A 37 9.78 5.20 24.09
CA LYS A 37 11.08 4.87 24.72
C LYS A 37 11.08 3.40 25.13
N VAL A 38 11.31 2.54 24.15
CA VAL A 38 11.65 1.13 24.43
C VAL A 38 13.01 1.13 25.09
N ASN A 39 13.11 0.61 26.31
CA ASN A 39 14.39 0.29 26.94
C ASN A 39 15.08 -0.78 26.07
N ARG A 40 15.88 -0.34 25.11
CA ARG A 40 16.77 -1.23 24.35
C ARG A 40 17.87 -1.71 25.28
N THR A 41 17.62 -2.71 26.07
CA THR A 41 18.65 -3.63 26.55
C THR A 41 19.02 -4.57 25.40
N ILE A 42 19.47 -3.98 24.30
CA ILE A 42 20.15 -4.76 23.27
C ILE A 42 21.60 -4.86 23.75
N THR A 43 21.94 -6.03 24.25
CA THR A 43 23.33 -6.46 24.36
C THR A 43 23.83 -6.69 22.92
N GLU A 44 24.00 -5.58 22.18
CA GLU A 44 24.66 -5.63 20.89
C GLU A 44 26.15 -5.86 21.16
N ASN A 45 26.60 -7.07 20.90
CA ASN A 45 28.03 -7.33 20.71
C ASN A 45 28.50 -6.48 19.52
N PRO A 46 29.33 -5.44 19.72
CA PRO A 46 29.74 -4.52 18.65
C PRO A 46 30.56 -5.19 17.54
N SER A 47 30.94 -6.44 17.73
CA SER A 47 31.78 -7.22 16.80
C SER A 47 31.05 -7.79 15.57
N GLN A 48 29.74 -7.56 15.40
CA GLN A 48 28.96 -8.10 14.26
C GLN A 48 28.21 -7.05 13.42
N GLN A 49 28.61 -5.80 13.45
CA GLN A 49 28.08 -4.83 12.47
C GLN A 49 28.68 -5.14 11.08
N LYS A 50 28.05 -6.09 10.40
CA LYS A 50 28.32 -6.34 8.98
C LYS A 50 27.89 -5.11 8.20
N GLY A 51 28.83 -4.42 7.55
CA GLY A 51 28.48 -3.33 6.63
C GLY A 51 27.50 -3.80 5.55
N LEU A 52 26.84 -2.87 4.85
CA LEU A 52 25.84 -3.15 3.80
C LEU A 52 26.26 -4.26 2.83
N ILE A 53 27.52 -4.26 2.41
CA ILE A 53 28.10 -5.29 1.51
C ILE A 53 28.12 -6.67 2.20
N GLY A 54 28.37 -6.70 3.52
CA GLY A 54 28.36 -7.94 4.30
C GLY A 54 26.96 -8.54 4.43
N VAL A 55 25.93 -7.70 4.53
CA VAL A 55 24.52 -8.13 4.57
C VAL A 55 24.09 -8.67 3.21
N LEU A 56 24.48 -8.03 2.11
CA LEU A 56 24.16 -8.48 0.74
C LEU A 56 24.76 -9.85 0.41
N LYS A 57 25.89 -10.24 1.06
CA LYS A 57 26.51 -11.56 0.89
C LYS A 57 25.80 -12.68 1.64
N ILE A 58 24.84 -12.38 2.50
CA ILE A 58 24.05 -13.40 3.22
C ILE A 58 23.16 -14.12 2.21
N LYS A 59 23.29 -15.45 2.16
CA LYS A 59 22.50 -16.31 1.27
C LYS A 59 21.00 -16.08 1.50
N GLY A 60 20.28 -15.65 0.44
CA GLY A 60 18.85 -15.36 0.48
C GLY A 60 18.50 -13.86 0.50
N VAL A 61 19.37 -12.99 1.03
CA VAL A 61 19.11 -11.53 1.07
C VAL A 61 18.91 -10.93 -0.33
N PRO A 62 19.68 -11.25 -1.37
CA PRO A 62 19.45 -10.72 -2.71
C PRO A 62 18.06 -11.10 -3.27
N PHE A 63 17.62 -12.34 -3.02
CA PHE A 63 16.29 -12.80 -3.46
C PHE A 63 15.16 -12.07 -2.73
N LEU A 64 15.35 -11.81 -1.43
CA LEU A 64 14.39 -11.04 -0.63
C LEU A 64 14.29 -9.60 -1.14
N LEU A 65 15.42 -8.96 -1.45
CA LEU A 65 15.46 -7.62 -2.02
C LEU A 65 14.82 -7.57 -3.41
N MET A 66 15.07 -8.57 -4.25
CA MET A 66 14.42 -8.68 -5.56
C MET A 66 12.90 -8.85 -5.43
N GLY A 67 12.44 -9.69 -4.51
CA GLY A 67 11.01 -9.87 -4.21
C GLY A 67 10.36 -8.58 -3.71
N PHE A 68 11.05 -7.86 -2.82
CA PHE A 68 10.59 -6.56 -2.32
C PHE A 68 10.54 -5.50 -3.43
N PHE A 69 11.55 -5.46 -4.29
CA PHE A 69 11.55 -4.57 -5.46
C PHE A 69 10.40 -4.87 -6.41
N ALA A 70 10.16 -6.15 -6.71
CA ALA A 70 9.03 -6.56 -7.56
C ALA A 70 7.67 -6.17 -6.94
N TYR A 71 7.52 -6.33 -5.63
CA TYR A 71 6.35 -5.87 -4.90
C TYR A 71 6.15 -4.35 -5.03
N CYS A 72 7.19 -3.55 -4.73
CA CYS A 72 7.12 -2.09 -4.85
C CYS A 72 6.80 -1.64 -6.28
N ALA A 73 7.36 -2.32 -7.29
CA ALA A 73 7.07 -2.04 -8.69
C ALA A 73 5.60 -2.31 -9.03
N ALA A 74 5.05 -3.43 -8.58
CA ALA A 74 3.64 -3.78 -8.78
C ALA A 74 2.70 -2.78 -8.09
N GLU A 75 2.98 -2.42 -6.84
CA GLU A 75 2.23 -1.42 -6.08
C GLU A 75 2.27 -0.05 -6.77
N ALA A 76 3.46 0.44 -7.11
CA ALA A 76 3.63 1.73 -7.79
C ALA A 76 2.94 1.76 -9.15
N THR A 77 2.97 0.65 -9.90
CA THR A 77 2.27 0.54 -11.18
C THR A 77 0.76 0.63 -10.96
N ALA A 78 0.19 -0.11 -10.02
CA ALA A 78 -1.23 -0.05 -9.72
C ALA A 78 -1.65 1.37 -9.30
N MET A 79 -0.86 2.04 -8.44
CA MET A 79 -1.16 3.39 -7.96
C MET A 79 -1.11 4.45 -9.06
N ASN A 80 -0.08 4.43 -9.90
CA ASN A 80 0.15 5.49 -10.88
C ASN A 80 -0.67 5.31 -12.16
N TRP A 81 -0.93 4.07 -12.56
CA TRP A 81 -1.59 3.79 -13.84
C TRP A 81 -3.08 3.43 -13.72
N ALA A 82 -3.62 3.28 -12.50
CA ALA A 82 -5.03 2.92 -12.31
C ALA A 82 -5.99 3.88 -13.01
N SER A 83 -5.82 5.18 -12.82
CA SER A 83 -6.68 6.19 -13.43
C SER A 83 -6.56 6.19 -14.96
N THR A 84 -5.32 6.15 -15.48
CA THR A 84 -5.05 6.08 -16.93
C THR A 84 -5.67 4.83 -17.55
N TYR A 85 -5.51 3.66 -16.91
CA TYR A 85 -6.14 2.43 -17.37
C TYR A 85 -7.67 2.56 -17.46
N MET A 86 -8.28 3.17 -16.45
CA MET A 86 -9.74 3.34 -16.43
C MET A 86 -10.22 4.32 -17.51
N THR A 87 -9.46 5.39 -17.78
CA THR A 87 -9.82 6.36 -18.83
C THR A 87 -9.57 5.82 -20.22
N GLU A 88 -8.37 5.31 -20.50
CA GLU A 88 -7.95 4.96 -21.86
C GLU A 88 -8.48 3.58 -22.30
N VAL A 89 -8.54 2.61 -21.39
CA VAL A 89 -8.94 1.23 -21.73
C VAL A 89 -10.42 0.98 -21.47
N ARG A 90 -10.96 1.57 -20.40
CA ARG A 90 -12.36 1.34 -20.00
C ARG A 90 -13.30 2.49 -20.36
N ASN A 91 -12.80 3.57 -20.98
CA ASN A 91 -13.57 4.74 -21.39
C ASN A 91 -14.40 5.36 -20.24
N ILE A 92 -13.88 5.34 -19.03
CA ILE A 92 -14.50 5.95 -17.85
C ILE A 92 -14.07 7.42 -17.78
N ALA A 93 -14.99 8.33 -17.48
CA ALA A 93 -14.69 9.75 -17.34
C ALA A 93 -13.59 9.97 -16.30
N ALA A 94 -12.65 10.89 -16.58
CA ALA A 94 -11.43 11.11 -15.78
C ALA A 94 -11.71 11.37 -14.28
N ASP A 95 -12.74 12.15 -13.97
CA ASP A 95 -13.21 12.40 -12.61
C ASP A 95 -13.58 11.12 -11.86
N THR A 96 -14.34 10.26 -12.52
CA THR A 96 -14.81 8.99 -11.97
C THR A 96 -13.66 7.99 -11.88
N ALA A 97 -12.78 7.96 -12.87
CA ALA A 97 -11.59 7.12 -12.90
C ALA A 97 -10.64 7.44 -11.73
N ALA A 98 -10.42 8.71 -11.42
CA ALA A 98 -9.62 9.13 -10.28
C ALA A 98 -10.22 8.71 -8.94
N GLN A 99 -11.56 8.78 -8.79
CA GLN A 99 -12.24 8.31 -7.59
C GLN A 99 -12.15 6.79 -7.44
N PHE A 100 -12.30 6.04 -8.53
CA PHE A 100 -12.21 4.59 -8.53
C PHE A 100 -10.77 4.10 -8.28
N ALA A 101 -9.77 4.79 -8.82
CA ALA A 101 -8.37 4.50 -8.51
C ALA A 101 -8.08 4.61 -6.99
N ALA A 102 -8.73 5.56 -6.30
CA ALA A 102 -8.60 5.71 -4.86
C ALA A 102 -9.12 4.50 -4.06
N LEU A 103 -10.00 3.67 -4.64
CA LEU A 103 -10.51 2.46 -3.98
C LEU A 103 -9.45 1.39 -3.77
N PHE A 104 -8.35 1.43 -4.54
CA PHE A 104 -7.16 0.63 -4.27
C PHE A 104 -6.66 0.80 -2.83
N TYR A 105 -6.63 2.05 -2.34
CA TYR A 105 -6.21 2.35 -0.96
C TYR A 105 -7.19 1.82 0.08
N ILE A 106 -8.49 1.76 -0.24
CA ILE A 106 -9.48 1.12 0.63
C ILE A 106 -9.17 -0.37 0.74
N GLY A 107 -8.90 -1.05 -0.38
CA GLY A 107 -8.47 -2.45 -0.39
C GLY A 107 -7.22 -2.66 0.46
N MET A 108 -6.21 -1.82 0.30
CA MET A 108 -4.97 -1.88 1.09
C MET A 108 -5.21 -1.66 2.59
N THR A 109 -6.04 -0.69 2.96
CA THR A 109 -6.37 -0.39 4.37
C THR A 109 -7.10 -1.56 5.01
N LEU A 110 -8.11 -2.11 4.33
CA LEU A 110 -8.84 -3.29 4.79
C LEU A 110 -7.92 -4.50 4.90
N GLY A 111 -7.05 -4.70 3.92
CA GLY A 111 -6.09 -5.81 3.93
C GLY A 111 -5.11 -5.73 5.11
N ARG A 112 -4.60 -4.53 5.44
CA ARG A 112 -3.74 -4.32 6.61
C ARG A 112 -4.49 -4.55 7.92
N PHE A 113 -5.70 -4.03 8.01
CA PHE A 113 -6.55 -4.24 9.19
C PHE A 113 -6.85 -5.72 9.42
N LEU A 114 -7.32 -6.43 8.41
CA LEU A 114 -7.60 -7.86 8.48
C LEU A 114 -6.32 -8.68 8.71
N GLY A 115 -5.23 -8.29 8.06
CA GLY A 115 -3.90 -8.91 8.20
C GLY A 115 -3.43 -8.93 9.66
N GLY A 116 -3.64 -7.85 10.40
CA GLY A 116 -3.29 -7.76 11.82
C GLY A 116 -3.94 -8.84 12.69
N PHE A 117 -5.16 -9.27 12.38
CA PHE A 117 -5.85 -10.35 13.10
C PHE A 117 -5.42 -11.75 12.66
N VAL A 118 -5.09 -11.89 11.38
CA VAL A 118 -4.83 -13.19 10.74
C VAL A 118 -3.35 -13.58 10.86
N MET A 119 -2.45 -12.61 10.92
CA MET A 119 -0.99 -12.80 10.96
C MET A 119 -0.55 -13.72 12.11
N ASN A 120 -1.11 -13.52 13.31
CA ASN A 120 -0.80 -14.33 14.48
C ASN A 120 -1.17 -15.82 14.32
N LYS A 121 -2.13 -16.14 13.45
CA LYS A 121 -2.60 -17.51 13.21
C LYS A 121 -1.90 -18.20 12.05
N LEU A 122 -1.61 -17.47 10.98
CA LEU A 122 -1.08 -18.03 9.73
C LEU A 122 0.45 -17.98 9.63
N GLY A 123 1.08 -17.01 10.31
CA GLY A 123 2.51 -16.72 10.18
C GLY A 123 2.88 -16.06 8.84
N ASP A 124 4.04 -15.41 8.81
CA ASP A 124 4.48 -14.52 7.74
C ASP A 124 4.49 -15.17 6.34
N ARG A 125 5.03 -16.39 6.24
CA ARG A 125 5.14 -17.09 4.96
C ARG A 125 3.80 -17.33 4.28
N LYS A 126 2.80 -17.79 5.06
CA LYS A 126 1.46 -18.08 4.52
C LYS A 126 0.73 -16.78 4.18
N MET A 127 0.95 -15.73 4.95
CA MET A 127 0.39 -14.40 4.69
C MET A 127 0.90 -13.82 3.37
N ILE A 128 2.20 -13.89 3.11
CA ILE A 128 2.80 -13.43 1.85
C ILE A 128 2.23 -14.23 0.66
N LEU A 129 2.15 -15.56 0.78
CA LEU A 129 1.58 -16.41 -0.27
C LEU A 129 0.12 -16.08 -0.55
N LEU A 130 -0.68 -15.90 0.51
CA LEU A 130 -2.09 -15.52 0.40
C LEU A 130 -2.24 -14.15 -0.25
N GLY A 131 -1.45 -13.15 0.18
CA GLY A 131 -1.45 -11.82 -0.43
C GLY A 131 -1.09 -11.85 -1.91
N THR A 132 -0.04 -12.60 -2.27
CA THR A 132 0.37 -12.78 -3.66
C THR A 132 -0.73 -13.46 -4.50
N PHE A 133 -1.40 -14.46 -3.95
CA PHE A 133 -2.51 -15.12 -4.63
C PHE A 133 -3.70 -14.19 -4.86
N VAL A 134 -4.09 -13.42 -3.83
CA VAL A 134 -5.17 -12.43 -3.91
C VAL A 134 -4.83 -11.34 -4.94
N LEU A 135 -3.59 -10.83 -4.92
CA LEU A 135 -3.10 -9.86 -5.88
C LEU A 135 -3.21 -10.41 -7.32
N PHE A 136 -2.81 -11.65 -7.54
CA PHE A 136 -2.89 -12.29 -8.84
C PHE A 136 -4.35 -12.43 -9.33
N CYS A 137 -5.28 -12.80 -8.44
CA CYS A 137 -6.71 -12.82 -8.76
C CYS A 137 -7.23 -11.43 -9.17
N GLY A 138 -6.78 -10.37 -8.49
CA GLY A 138 -7.13 -8.99 -8.84
C GLY A 138 -6.62 -8.58 -10.23
N ILE A 139 -5.39 -8.97 -10.58
CA ILE A 139 -4.83 -8.73 -11.92
C ILE A 139 -5.65 -9.46 -12.99
N ILE A 140 -5.98 -10.74 -12.75
CA ILE A 140 -6.83 -11.49 -13.68
C ILE A 140 -8.18 -10.81 -13.87
N ALA A 141 -8.79 -10.33 -12.78
CA ALA A 141 -10.06 -9.60 -12.86
C ALA A 141 -9.96 -8.35 -13.75
N LEU A 142 -8.85 -7.60 -13.68
CA LEU A 142 -8.61 -6.45 -14.56
C LEU A 142 -8.46 -6.82 -16.02
N LEU A 143 -7.89 -7.99 -16.32
CA LEU A 143 -7.67 -8.46 -17.68
C LEU A 143 -8.95 -9.00 -18.34
N LEU A 144 -10.00 -9.30 -17.57
CA LEU A 144 -11.25 -9.78 -18.13
C LEU A 144 -11.88 -8.73 -19.07
N PRO A 145 -12.26 -9.12 -20.30
CA PRO A 145 -12.84 -8.21 -21.28
C PRO A 145 -14.33 -7.94 -21.01
N ILE A 146 -14.68 -7.70 -19.76
CA ILE A 146 -16.06 -7.43 -19.34
C ILE A 146 -16.24 -5.91 -19.29
N ASN A 147 -17.11 -5.36 -20.12
CA ASN A 147 -17.35 -3.93 -20.26
C ASN A 147 -18.30 -3.36 -19.19
N THR A 148 -18.12 -3.76 -17.93
CA THR A 148 -18.85 -3.18 -16.80
C THR A 148 -17.86 -2.40 -15.91
N PRO A 149 -18.24 -1.22 -15.40
CA PRO A 149 -17.36 -0.43 -14.52
C PRO A 149 -17.06 -1.13 -13.20
N VAL A 150 -17.87 -2.12 -12.82
CA VAL A 150 -17.72 -2.87 -11.57
C VAL A 150 -16.45 -3.73 -11.58
N VAL A 151 -16.07 -4.31 -12.72
CA VAL A 151 -14.93 -5.21 -12.83
C VAL A 151 -13.59 -4.53 -12.54
N PRO A 152 -13.24 -3.38 -13.14
CA PRO A 152 -11.99 -2.70 -12.79
C PRO A 152 -12.01 -2.18 -11.35
N ILE A 153 -13.15 -1.74 -10.83
CA ILE A 153 -13.28 -1.28 -9.43
C ILE A 153 -12.94 -2.41 -8.47
N THR A 154 -13.60 -3.56 -8.62
CA THR A 154 -13.36 -4.73 -7.77
C THR A 154 -11.95 -5.26 -7.94
N GLY A 155 -11.41 -5.27 -9.16
CA GLY A 155 -10.04 -5.65 -9.45
C GLY A 155 -9.02 -4.81 -8.67
N PHE A 156 -9.15 -3.48 -8.67
CA PHE A 156 -8.24 -2.61 -7.91
C PHE A 156 -8.38 -2.76 -6.40
N ILE A 157 -9.59 -2.97 -5.87
CA ILE A 157 -9.78 -3.26 -4.44
C ILE A 157 -9.10 -4.58 -4.06
N ILE A 158 -9.24 -5.62 -4.88
CA ILE A 158 -8.63 -6.93 -4.65
C ILE A 158 -7.10 -6.84 -4.73
N ILE A 159 -6.54 -6.09 -5.68
CA ILE A 159 -5.10 -5.84 -5.77
C ILE A 159 -4.60 -5.14 -4.50
N GLY A 160 -5.27 -4.08 -4.06
CA GLY A 160 -4.93 -3.38 -2.84
C GLY A 160 -4.96 -4.29 -1.61
N LEU A 161 -5.98 -5.13 -1.50
CA LEU A 161 -6.13 -6.11 -0.42
C LEU A 161 -5.01 -7.17 -0.46
N GLY A 162 -4.59 -7.60 -1.66
CA GLY A 162 -3.48 -8.54 -1.86
C GLY A 162 -2.11 -7.94 -1.56
N CYS A 163 -1.90 -6.65 -1.85
CA CYS A 163 -0.66 -5.94 -1.53
C CYS A 163 -0.43 -5.81 -0.02
N ALA A 164 -1.49 -5.65 0.75
CA ALA A 164 -1.43 -5.32 2.18
C ALA A 164 -0.63 -6.32 3.04
N PRO A 165 -0.83 -7.65 2.92
CA PRO A 165 -0.12 -8.62 3.76
C PRO A 165 1.30 -8.96 3.27
N ILE A 166 1.74 -8.44 2.12
CA ILE A 166 3.08 -8.70 1.59
C ILE A 166 4.10 -7.81 2.31
N TYR A 167 3.69 -6.58 2.61
CA TYR A 167 4.49 -5.62 3.37
C TYR A 167 3.58 -4.96 4.42
N PRO A 168 3.61 -5.47 5.65
CA PRO A 168 2.81 -4.95 6.76
C PRO A 168 3.32 -3.63 7.32
#